data_ac3f863e260fdad53665f85dbcb432b6
#
_entry.id   ac3f863e260fdad53665f85dbcb432b6
#
_cell.length_a   1.000
_cell.length_b   1.000
_cell.length_c   1.000
_cell.angle_alpha   90.00
_cell.angle_beta   90.00
_cell.angle_gamma   90.00
#
_symmetry.space_group_name_H-M   'P 1'
#
loop_
_entity.id
_entity.type
_entity.pdbx_description
1 polymer ?
#
loop_
_entity_poly.entity_id
_entity_poly.type
_entity_poly.pdbx_seq_one_letter_code
_entity_poly.pdbx_strand_id
1 'polypeptide(L)'
;ILTLAPPGWFLWIVPIYALHQSRGSGGAIPLVSGFSLFFILYHILFSQGAQFVVTGHPIIGDSYKFGVLLGDRFQSLLYTLSTGLAFVIGLQMLREGIQGNDYYHIGLKPIVLGIAGDSGVGKTTFAGAISELFGTISSVHLIGDDYHNWDRTSPMWKSMTHLNPRANKIYNMVKDLRCLLNGEAVVVRTYDHETGRFSLPQLKKSKNVICISGLHSLFTEDLAGEMDRRFYLEMDEDLRIQLKIKRDVEKRGRSKEFTLSEIARRSGDAKKYIH
;
A
#
# COMPACT_ATOMS: atom_id res chain seq x y z
N ILE A 1 11.45 -25.63 -21.14
CA ILE A 1 12.90 -25.93 -20.99
C ILE A 1 13.62 -24.57 -20.99
N LEU A 2 14.11 -24.16 -19.84
CA LEU A 2 14.91 -22.94 -19.71
C LEU A 2 16.32 -23.25 -20.21
N THR A 3 16.68 -22.78 -21.38
CA THR A 3 18.03 -22.87 -21.93
C THR A 3 18.80 -21.61 -21.60
N LEU A 4 20.09 -21.73 -21.21
CA LEU A 4 20.96 -20.56 -21.07
C LEU A 4 21.14 -19.91 -22.44
N ALA A 5 20.83 -18.61 -22.49
CA ALA A 5 20.98 -17.83 -23.72
C ALA A 5 22.45 -17.72 -24.10
N PRO A 6 22.79 -17.63 -25.40
CA PRO A 6 24.15 -17.34 -25.86
C PRO A 6 24.67 -16.03 -25.24
N PRO A 7 26.00 -15.87 -25.06
CA PRO A 7 26.58 -14.69 -24.39
C PRO A 7 26.17 -13.35 -24.97
N GLY A 8 25.95 -13.27 -26.29
CA GLY A 8 25.46 -12.04 -26.93
C GLY A 8 24.08 -11.56 -26.45
N TRP A 9 23.23 -12.49 -26.06
CA TRP A 9 21.90 -12.14 -25.49
C TRP A 9 22.00 -11.58 -24.08
N PHE A 10 23.08 -11.87 -23.36
CA PHE A 10 23.33 -11.30 -22.04
C PHE A 10 23.39 -9.77 -22.08
N LEU A 11 23.92 -9.20 -23.15
CA LEU A 11 23.97 -7.75 -23.36
C LEU A 11 22.58 -7.08 -23.32
N TRP A 12 21.55 -7.79 -23.77
CA TRP A 12 20.18 -7.28 -23.73
C TRP A 12 19.56 -7.29 -22.32
N ILE A 13 20.04 -8.19 -21.46
CA ILE A 13 19.54 -8.33 -20.09
C ILE A 13 20.26 -7.36 -19.15
N VAL A 14 21.51 -6.97 -19.43
CA VAL A 14 22.31 -6.06 -18.59
C VAL A 14 21.59 -4.76 -18.24
N PRO A 15 20.98 -4.02 -19.19
CA PRO A 15 20.26 -2.79 -18.84
C PRO A 15 19.09 -3.03 -17.89
N ILE A 16 18.36 -4.14 -18.06
CA ILE A 16 17.23 -4.51 -17.20
C ILE A 16 17.72 -4.82 -15.79
N TYR A 17 18.83 -5.56 -15.67
CA TYR A 17 19.45 -5.87 -14.38
C TYR A 17 20.02 -4.64 -13.69
N ALA A 18 20.64 -3.73 -14.44
CA ALA A 18 21.15 -2.47 -13.91
C ALA A 18 20.01 -1.60 -13.37
N LEU A 19 18.88 -1.52 -14.08
CA LEU A 19 17.68 -0.84 -13.61
C LEU A 19 17.08 -1.48 -12.36
N HIS A 20 17.05 -2.82 -12.32
CA HIS A 20 16.60 -3.55 -11.14
C HIS A 20 17.50 -3.28 -9.92
N GLN A 21 18.83 -3.32 -10.11
CA GLN A 21 19.78 -3.00 -9.05
C GLN A 21 19.70 -1.56 -8.55
N SER A 22 19.45 -0.60 -9.44
CA SER A 22 19.38 0.81 -9.08
C SER A 22 18.09 1.17 -8.28
N ARG A 23 17.04 0.36 -8.42
CA ARG A 23 15.73 0.58 -7.78
C ARG A 23 15.43 -0.43 -6.68
N GLY A 24 16.10 -1.57 -6.69
CA GLY A 24 15.81 -2.70 -5.81
C GLY A 24 16.33 -2.52 -4.39
N SER A 25 15.81 -3.32 -3.49
CA SER A 25 16.35 -3.52 -2.15
C SER A 25 17.77 -4.07 -2.22
N GLY A 26 18.59 -3.87 -1.19
CA GLY A 26 19.99 -4.34 -1.15
C GLY A 26 20.19 -5.83 -1.47
N GLY A 27 19.14 -6.64 -1.47
CA GLY A 27 19.15 -8.05 -1.88
C GLY A 27 19.29 -8.31 -3.39
N ALA A 28 18.99 -7.32 -4.24
CA ALA A 28 19.09 -7.46 -5.70
C ALA A 28 20.54 -7.57 -6.17
N ILE A 29 21.46 -6.83 -5.54
CA ILE A 29 22.88 -6.79 -5.92
C ILE A 29 23.54 -8.17 -5.84
N PRO A 30 23.49 -8.93 -4.71
CA PRO A 30 24.14 -10.23 -4.63
C PRO A 30 23.54 -11.26 -5.58
N LEU A 31 22.23 -11.21 -5.84
CA LEU A 31 21.56 -12.14 -6.76
C LEU A 31 22.00 -11.92 -8.21
N VAL A 32 22.01 -10.68 -8.68
CA VAL A 32 22.44 -10.34 -10.05
C VAL A 32 23.93 -10.57 -10.23
N SER A 33 24.76 -10.25 -9.23
CA SER A 33 26.19 -10.50 -9.25
C SER A 33 26.49 -12.00 -9.28
N GLY A 34 25.80 -12.81 -8.46
CA GLY A 34 25.93 -14.26 -8.46
C GLY A 34 25.51 -14.88 -9.79
N PHE A 35 24.39 -14.46 -10.36
CA PHE A 35 23.97 -14.90 -11.68
C PHE A 35 25.02 -14.56 -12.74
N SER A 36 25.50 -13.33 -12.78
CA SER A 36 26.52 -12.89 -13.75
C SER A 36 27.79 -13.68 -13.64
N LEU A 37 28.28 -13.96 -12.41
CA LEU A 37 29.44 -14.76 -12.14
C LEU A 37 29.29 -16.18 -12.68
N PHE A 38 28.21 -16.88 -12.34
CA PHE A 38 28.00 -18.25 -12.79
C PHE A 38 27.73 -18.34 -14.29
N PHE A 39 27.04 -17.36 -14.87
CA PHE A 39 26.82 -17.28 -16.31
C PHE A 39 28.14 -17.11 -17.08
N ILE A 40 28.96 -16.16 -16.68
CA ILE A 40 30.29 -15.93 -17.30
C ILE A 40 31.18 -17.17 -17.15
N LEU A 41 31.23 -17.73 -15.94
CA LEU A 41 32.04 -18.91 -15.66
C LEU A 41 31.63 -20.14 -16.52
N TYR A 42 30.28 -20.35 -16.64
CA TYR A 42 29.76 -21.40 -17.51
C TYR A 42 30.22 -21.24 -18.96
N HIS A 43 30.11 -20.04 -19.52
CA HIS A 43 30.47 -19.80 -20.91
C HIS A 43 31.98 -19.82 -21.16
N ILE A 44 32.79 -19.39 -20.20
CA ILE A 44 34.24 -19.49 -20.29
C ILE A 44 34.70 -20.97 -20.30
N LEU A 45 34.13 -21.79 -19.42
CA LEU A 45 34.60 -23.16 -19.22
C LEU A 45 34.01 -24.16 -20.22
N PHE A 46 32.75 -23.98 -20.66
CA PHE A 46 32.00 -25.00 -21.39
C PHE A 46 31.52 -24.57 -22.78
N SER A 47 31.67 -23.29 -23.14
CA SER A 47 31.30 -22.84 -24.48
C SER A 47 32.43 -23.10 -25.47
N GLN A 48 32.16 -23.84 -26.52
CA GLN A 48 33.16 -24.13 -27.57
C GLN A 48 33.45 -22.85 -28.39
N GLY A 49 34.50 -22.16 -28.05
CA GLY A 49 35.37 -21.29 -28.80
C GLY A 49 34.86 -20.06 -29.53
N ALA A 50 33.75 -20.08 -30.17
CA ALA A 50 33.37 -19.03 -31.14
C ALA A 50 32.59 -17.82 -30.54
N GLN A 51 32.26 -17.88 -29.29
CA GLN A 51 31.29 -16.92 -28.73
C GLN A 51 31.90 -15.66 -28.09
N PHE A 52 33.19 -15.65 -27.84
CA PHE A 52 33.96 -14.50 -27.35
C PHE A 52 35.00 -14.05 -28.39
N VAL A 53 34.53 -13.73 -29.59
CA VAL A 53 35.39 -13.24 -30.65
C VAL A 53 35.20 -11.73 -30.79
N VAL A 54 36.24 -10.96 -30.55
CA VAL A 54 36.27 -9.52 -30.85
C VAL A 54 37.34 -9.36 -31.96
N THR A 55 36.93 -8.68 -33.04
CA THR A 55 37.83 -8.40 -34.17
C THR A 55 38.46 -9.63 -34.82
N GLY A 56 37.76 -10.76 -34.83
CA GLY A 56 38.25 -12.00 -35.47
C GLY A 56 39.23 -12.84 -34.62
N HIS A 57 39.56 -12.41 -33.41
CA HIS A 57 40.42 -13.15 -32.50
C HIS A 57 39.65 -13.63 -31.26
N PRO A 58 39.80 -14.91 -30.84
CA PRO A 58 39.22 -15.37 -29.59
C PRO A 58 39.88 -14.65 -28.41
N ILE A 59 39.05 -14.00 -27.56
CA ILE A 59 39.54 -13.34 -26.36
C ILE A 59 40.04 -14.35 -25.33
N ILE A 60 39.45 -15.55 -25.32
CA ILE A 60 39.73 -16.60 -24.38
C ILE A 60 40.10 -17.84 -25.20
N GLY A 61 41.36 -18.27 -25.11
CA GLY A 61 41.87 -19.45 -25.79
C GLY A 61 41.23 -20.74 -25.25
N ASP A 62 42.00 -21.80 -25.19
CA ASP A 62 41.61 -23.19 -24.88
C ASP A 62 40.99 -23.45 -23.49
N SER A 63 40.33 -22.47 -22.87
CA SER A 63 39.74 -22.61 -21.53
C SER A 63 38.66 -23.69 -21.44
N TYR A 64 38.03 -24.06 -22.57
CA TYR A 64 37.10 -25.19 -22.61
C TYR A 64 37.74 -26.53 -22.24
N LYS A 65 39.08 -26.67 -22.40
CA LYS A 65 39.81 -27.85 -21.97
C LYS A 65 39.74 -28.08 -20.46
N PHE A 66 39.71 -27.00 -19.67
CA PHE A 66 39.49 -27.10 -18.24
C PHE A 66 38.05 -27.55 -17.90
N GLY A 67 37.06 -27.13 -18.69
CA GLY A 67 35.70 -27.59 -18.54
C GLY A 67 35.55 -29.10 -18.75
N VAL A 68 36.23 -29.65 -19.76
CA VAL A 68 36.27 -31.09 -20.01
C VAL A 68 36.92 -31.86 -18.84
N LEU A 69 37.96 -31.30 -18.23
CA LEU A 69 38.59 -31.87 -17.04
C LEU A 69 37.70 -31.88 -15.82
N LEU A 70 36.84 -30.86 -15.65
CA LEU A 70 35.88 -30.72 -14.53
C LEU A 70 34.68 -31.66 -14.68
N GLY A 71 34.39 -32.09 -15.90
CA GLY A 71 33.36 -33.07 -16.21
C GLY A 71 31.91 -32.53 -16.24
N ASP A 72 31.00 -33.36 -16.76
CA ASP A 72 29.60 -33.03 -17.03
C ASP A 72 28.79 -32.64 -15.77
N ARG A 73 29.18 -33.18 -14.62
CA ARG A 73 28.48 -32.84 -13.34
C ARG A 73 28.71 -31.39 -12.95
N PHE A 74 29.94 -30.87 -13.15
CA PHE A 74 30.22 -29.47 -12.85
C PHE A 74 29.59 -28.53 -13.85
N GLN A 75 29.52 -28.91 -15.12
CA GLN A 75 28.78 -28.21 -16.14
C GLN A 75 27.31 -28.11 -15.77
N SER A 76 26.70 -29.23 -15.40
CA SER A 76 25.30 -29.32 -14.99
C SER A 76 25.00 -28.47 -13.74
N LEU A 77 25.93 -28.44 -12.78
CA LEU A 77 25.82 -27.62 -11.56
C LEU A 77 25.82 -26.13 -11.92
N LEU A 78 26.78 -25.64 -12.71
CA LEU A 78 26.81 -24.21 -13.09
C LEU A 78 25.58 -23.80 -13.92
N TYR A 79 25.16 -24.69 -14.81
CA TYR A 79 23.93 -24.49 -15.58
C TYR A 79 22.71 -24.32 -14.63
N THR A 80 22.55 -25.24 -13.68
CA THR A 80 21.44 -25.23 -12.72
C THR A 80 21.47 -24.00 -11.82
N LEU A 81 22.65 -23.60 -11.33
CA LEU A 81 22.80 -22.40 -10.52
C LEU A 81 22.44 -21.14 -11.31
N SER A 82 22.93 -21.03 -12.55
CA SER A 82 22.63 -19.86 -13.40
C SER A 82 21.14 -19.75 -13.70
N THR A 83 20.51 -20.86 -14.13
CA THR A 83 19.06 -20.85 -14.44
C THR A 83 18.19 -20.65 -13.20
N GLY A 84 18.58 -21.25 -12.07
CA GLY A 84 17.89 -21.05 -10.80
C GLY A 84 17.95 -19.59 -10.33
N LEU A 85 19.13 -18.96 -10.39
CA LEU A 85 19.26 -17.53 -10.05
C LEU A 85 18.48 -16.63 -11.01
N ALA A 86 18.52 -16.90 -12.31
CA ALA A 86 17.72 -16.15 -13.29
C ALA A 86 16.22 -16.23 -12.98
N PHE A 87 15.73 -17.41 -12.59
CA PHE A 87 14.35 -17.62 -12.20
C PHE A 87 14.00 -16.84 -10.92
N VAL A 88 14.85 -16.90 -9.88
CA VAL A 88 14.66 -16.15 -8.63
C VAL A 88 14.65 -14.64 -8.87
N ILE A 89 15.58 -14.13 -9.70
CA ILE A 89 15.60 -12.70 -10.07
C ILE A 89 14.30 -12.32 -10.81
N GLY A 90 13.85 -13.15 -11.75
CA GLY A 90 12.61 -12.93 -12.46
C GLY A 90 11.39 -12.87 -11.53
N LEU A 91 11.30 -13.79 -10.55
CA LEU A 91 10.25 -13.77 -9.53
C LEU A 91 10.34 -12.53 -8.63
N GLN A 92 11.57 -12.13 -8.24
CA GLN A 92 11.77 -10.93 -7.44
C GLN A 92 11.35 -9.68 -8.21
N MET A 93 11.75 -9.55 -9.47
CA MET A 93 11.34 -8.44 -10.33
C MET A 93 9.82 -8.40 -10.53
N LEU A 94 9.18 -9.55 -10.74
CA LEU A 94 7.73 -9.66 -10.82
C LEU A 94 7.06 -9.22 -9.51
N ARG A 95 7.55 -9.72 -8.38
CA ARG A 95 7.04 -9.36 -7.06
C ARG A 95 7.20 -7.86 -6.78
N GLU A 96 8.37 -7.30 -7.06
CA GLU A 96 8.63 -5.87 -6.89
C GLU A 96 7.80 -5.03 -7.86
N GLY A 97 7.60 -5.49 -9.11
CA GLY A 97 6.71 -4.87 -10.07
C GLY A 97 5.24 -4.87 -9.63
N ILE A 98 4.78 -5.93 -8.97
CA ILE A 98 3.42 -6.01 -8.41
C ILE A 98 3.31 -5.17 -7.13
N GLN A 99 4.31 -5.22 -6.24
CA GLN A 99 4.31 -4.48 -4.97
C GLN A 99 4.67 -3.01 -5.12
N GLY A 100 5.56 -2.68 -6.09
CA GLY A 100 5.98 -1.33 -6.42
C GLY A 100 5.05 -0.63 -7.41
N ASN A 101 3.78 -1.02 -7.47
CA ASN A 101 2.78 -0.56 -8.44
C ASN A 101 2.48 0.95 -8.35
N ASP A 102 3.17 1.69 -7.48
CA ASP A 102 3.21 3.15 -7.50
C ASP A 102 3.68 3.71 -8.87
N TYR A 103 4.32 2.88 -9.72
CA TYR A 103 4.83 3.27 -11.04
C TYR A 103 3.86 2.99 -12.20
N TYR A 104 2.93 2.05 -12.04
CA TYR A 104 1.87 1.80 -13.02
C TYR A 104 0.70 2.77 -12.92
N HIS A 105 0.77 3.71 -11.98
CA HIS A 105 -0.13 4.87 -11.89
C HIS A 105 0.11 5.95 -12.96
N ILE A 106 0.95 5.69 -13.95
CA ILE A 106 1.06 6.58 -15.10
C ILE A 106 -0.30 6.56 -15.83
N GLY A 107 -1.21 7.42 -15.36
CA GLY A 107 -2.46 7.72 -16.04
C GLY A 107 -3.77 7.27 -15.39
N LEU A 108 -3.78 6.53 -14.31
CA LEU A 108 -5.02 6.18 -13.60
C LEU A 108 -5.13 6.98 -12.29
N LYS A 109 -6.01 7.95 -12.29
CA LYS A 109 -6.43 8.67 -11.08
C LYS A 109 -6.90 7.64 -10.04
N PRO A 110 -6.47 7.73 -8.76
CA PRO A 110 -7.00 6.87 -7.71
C PRO A 110 -8.53 6.91 -7.64
N ILE A 111 -9.15 5.77 -7.38
CA ILE A 111 -10.60 5.69 -7.15
C ILE A 111 -10.89 6.17 -5.73
N VAL A 112 -11.76 7.15 -5.60
CA VAL A 112 -12.17 7.71 -4.31
C VAL A 112 -13.56 7.21 -3.90
N LEU A 113 -13.64 6.58 -2.74
CA LEU A 113 -14.86 6.05 -2.16
C LEU A 113 -15.21 6.80 -0.87
N GLY A 114 -16.34 7.51 -0.87
CA GLY A 114 -16.87 8.21 0.29
C GLY A 114 -17.88 7.36 1.05
N ILE A 115 -17.71 7.25 2.37
CA ILE A 115 -18.59 6.45 3.25
C ILE A 115 -19.07 7.33 4.39
N ALA A 116 -20.34 7.73 4.35
CA ALA A 116 -20.99 8.50 5.40
C ALA A 116 -22.03 7.65 6.16
N GLY A 117 -22.55 8.19 7.21
CA GLY A 117 -23.57 7.58 8.06
C GLY A 117 -23.33 7.87 9.53
N ASP A 118 -24.30 7.57 10.39
CA ASP A 118 -24.24 7.89 11.81
C ASP A 118 -23.21 7.00 12.59
N SER A 119 -22.95 7.41 13.80
CA SER A 119 -22.05 6.66 14.69
C SER A 119 -22.67 5.31 15.08
N GLY A 120 -21.95 4.23 14.81
CA GLY A 120 -22.39 2.86 15.11
C GLY A 120 -22.97 2.08 13.92
N VAL A 121 -23.18 2.72 12.75
CA VAL A 121 -23.76 2.11 11.56
C VAL A 121 -22.82 1.14 10.80
N GLY A 122 -21.56 0.99 11.22
CA GLY A 122 -20.63 0.04 10.59
C GLY A 122 -19.71 0.62 9.51
N LYS A 123 -19.53 1.94 9.41
CA LYS A 123 -18.63 2.57 8.42
C LYS A 123 -17.23 1.98 8.38
N THR A 124 -16.62 1.79 9.55
CA THR A 124 -15.27 1.21 9.66
C THR A 124 -15.22 -0.24 9.19
N THR A 125 -16.26 -1.03 9.47
CA THR A 125 -16.38 -2.41 9.00
C THR A 125 -16.49 -2.45 7.48
N PHE A 126 -17.33 -1.58 6.91
CA PHE A 126 -17.52 -1.48 5.48
C PHE A 126 -16.24 -1.02 4.76
N ALA A 127 -15.56 -0.01 5.29
CA ALA A 127 -14.26 0.44 4.76
C ALA A 127 -13.19 -0.65 4.87
N GLY A 128 -13.20 -1.44 5.95
CA GLY A 128 -12.34 -2.61 6.11
C GLY A 128 -12.58 -3.67 5.04
N ALA A 129 -13.84 -4.03 4.79
CA ALA A 129 -14.21 -4.99 3.75
C ALA A 129 -13.79 -4.51 2.35
N ILE A 130 -13.92 -3.21 2.06
CA ILE A 130 -13.39 -2.60 0.82
C ILE A 130 -11.87 -2.77 0.75
N SER A 131 -11.16 -2.46 1.84
CA SER A 131 -9.70 -2.60 1.87
C SER A 131 -9.24 -4.05 1.69
N GLU A 132 -9.98 -5.01 2.20
CA GLU A 132 -9.72 -6.45 1.98
C GLU A 132 -9.98 -6.84 0.53
N LEU A 133 -11.07 -6.36 -0.06
CA LEU A 133 -11.45 -6.65 -1.44
C LEU A 133 -10.40 -6.16 -2.46
N PHE A 134 -9.92 -4.92 -2.31
CA PHE A 134 -8.93 -4.32 -3.21
C PHE A 134 -7.48 -4.62 -2.80
N GLY A 135 -7.28 -5.20 -1.63
CA GLY A 135 -5.98 -5.43 -1.00
C GLY A 135 -5.53 -4.24 -0.15
N THR A 136 -5.04 -4.54 1.06
CA THR A 136 -4.58 -3.53 2.03
C THR A 136 -3.37 -2.72 1.54
N ILE A 137 -2.59 -3.29 0.61
CA ILE A 137 -1.44 -2.62 -0.02
C ILE A 137 -1.93 -1.56 -1.02
N SER A 138 -3.04 -1.81 -1.70
CA SER A 138 -3.58 -0.95 -2.77
C SER A 138 -4.61 0.06 -2.28
N SER A 139 -4.94 0.08 -0.99
CA SER A 139 -5.92 0.98 -0.40
C SER A 139 -5.32 1.86 0.71
N VAL A 140 -5.79 3.10 0.79
CA VAL A 140 -5.51 4.02 1.90
C VAL A 140 -6.83 4.55 2.47
N HIS A 141 -6.90 4.71 3.78
CA HIS A 141 -8.11 5.14 4.46
C HIS A 141 -7.87 6.45 5.22
N LEU A 142 -8.67 7.47 4.89
CA LEU A 142 -8.82 8.71 5.64
C LEU A 142 -10.06 8.60 6.52
N ILE A 143 -9.87 8.69 7.82
CA ILE A 143 -10.94 8.55 8.82
C ILE A 143 -11.34 9.93 9.30
N GLY A 144 -12.61 10.28 9.23
CA GLY A 144 -13.12 11.59 9.63
C GLY A 144 -12.82 11.95 11.08
N ASP A 145 -12.76 10.96 11.97
CA ASP A 145 -12.46 11.18 13.38
C ASP A 145 -11.01 11.67 13.60
N ASP A 146 -10.10 11.40 12.66
CA ASP A 146 -8.70 11.91 12.67
C ASP A 146 -8.63 13.43 12.43
N TYR A 147 -9.71 14.00 11.94
CA TYR A 147 -9.85 15.44 11.63
C TYR A 147 -10.62 16.23 12.68
N HIS A 148 -10.80 15.72 13.89
CA HIS A 148 -11.36 16.51 14.99
C HIS A 148 -10.48 17.71 15.32
N ASN A 149 -11.10 18.83 15.69
CA ASN A 149 -10.37 20.03 16.11
C ASN A 149 -9.69 19.85 17.47
N TRP A 150 -10.33 19.12 18.37
CA TRP A 150 -9.93 18.97 19.76
C TRP A 150 -9.89 17.50 20.19
N ASP A 151 -9.02 17.21 21.12
CA ASP A 151 -9.06 15.96 21.87
C ASP A 151 -10.08 16.02 23.02
N ARG A 152 -10.31 14.91 23.70
CA ARG A 152 -11.33 14.80 24.75
C ARG A 152 -10.99 15.61 26.00
N THR A 153 -9.72 15.98 26.18
CA THR A 153 -9.26 16.76 27.34
C THR A 153 -9.52 18.26 27.18
N SER A 154 -9.80 18.71 25.98
CA SER A 154 -10.09 20.10 25.67
C SER A 154 -11.44 20.55 26.26
N PRO A 155 -11.52 21.74 26.88
CA PRO A 155 -12.79 22.30 27.33
C PRO A 155 -13.83 22.43 26.21
N MET A 156 -13.39 22.70 24.98
CA MET A 156 -14.26 22.84 23.81
C MET A 156 -15.01 21.56 23.49
N TRP A 157 -14.47 20.37 23.88
CA TRP A 157 -15.14 19.09 23.71
C TRP A 157 -16.51 19.03 24.44
N LYS A 158 -16.64 19.73 25.56
CA LYS A 158 -17.88 19.76 26.34
C LYS A 158 -18.90 20.73 25.73
N SER A 159 -18.44 21.83 25.14
CA SER A 159 -19.30 22.88 24.60
C SER A 159 -19.80 22.62 23.18
N MET A 160 -18.99 21.90 22.35
CA MET A 160 -19.33 21.61 20.97
C MET A 160 -19.11 20.12 20.69
N THR A 161 -20.15 19.44 20.19
CA THR A 161 -20.05 18.00 19.89
C THR A 161 -19.36 17.77 18.53
N HIS A 162 -18.76 16.61 18.33
CA HIS A 162 -18.17 16.24 17.04
C HIS A 162 -19.16 16.07 15.90
N LEU A 163 -20.44 16.00 16.23
CA LEU A 163 -21.53 15.97 15.23
C LEU A 163 -21.69 17.33 14.55
N ASN A 164 -21.21 18.40 15.20
CA ASN A 164 -21.18 19.72 14.59
C ASN A 164 -20.00 19.78 13.58
N PRO A 165 -20.25 20.11 12.30
CA PRO A 165 -19.19 20.22 11.29
C PRO A 165 -18.05 21.17 11.68
N ARG A 166 -18.36 22.24 12.44
CA ARG A 166 -17.36 23.20 12.93
C ARG A 166 -16.37 22.61 13.94
N ALA A 167 -16.70 21.47 14.54
CA ALA A 167 -15.79 20.74 15.43
C ALA A 167 -14.77 19.87 14.67
N ASN A 168 -14.78 19.91 13.33
CA ASN A 168 -13.96 19.08 12.47
C ASN A 168 -13.21 19.91 11.42
N LYS A 169 -11.99 19.51 11.13
CA LYS A 169 -11.11 20.13 10.11
C LYS A 169 -11.45 19.59 8.71
N ILE A 170 -12.69 19.78 8.26
CA ILE A 170 -13.17 19.23 6.97
C ILE A 170 -12.31 19.76 5.81
N TYR A 171 -11.90 21.03 5.86
CA TYR A 171 -11.02 21.61 4.85
C TYR A 171 -9.66 20.90 4.76
N ASN A 172 -9.09 20.51 5.89
CA ASN A 172 -7.83 19.75 5.90
C ASN A 172 -8.02 18.35 5.28
N MET A 173 -9.18 17.72 5.51
CA MET A 173 -9.51 16.43 4.88
C MET A 173 -9.63 16.56 3.36
N VAL A 174 -10.23 17.64 2.85
CA VAL A 174 -10.26 17.95 1.40
C VAL A 174 -8.84 18.14 0.85
N LYS A 175 -8.02 18.92 1.57
CA LYS A 175 -6.63 19.17 1.19
C LYS A 175 -5.83 17.87 1.11
N ASP A 176 -5.91 17.03 2.14
CA ASP A 176 -5.18 15.76 2.21
C ASP A 176 -5.66 14.79 1.12
N LEU A 177 -6.98 14.77 0.84
CA LEU A 177 -7.50 14.01 -0.29
C LEU A 177 -6.89 14.46 -1.63
N ARG A 178 -6.84 15.77 -1.89
CA ARG A 178 -6.25 16.31 -3.12
C ARG A 178 -4.77 16.00 -3.24
N CYS A 179 -4.01 16.07 -2.14
CA CYS A 179 -2.61 15.63 -2.13
C CYS A 179 -2.48 14.15 -2.52
N LEU A 180 -3.31 13.26 -1.92
CA LEU A 180 -3.30 11.85 -2.27
C LEU A 180 -3.72 11.61 -3.74
N LEU A 181 -4.69 12.36 -4.27
CA LEU A 181 -5.10 12.28 -5.68
C LEU A 181 -3.96 12.67 -6.64
N ASN A 182 -3.09 13.57 -6.22
CA ASN A 182 -1.91 13.99 -6.98
C ASN A 182 -0.70 13.05 -6.78
N GLY A 183 -0.86 11.93 -6.07
CA GLY A 183 0.23 10.99 -5.80
C GLY A 183 1.14 11.38 -4.64
N GLU A 184 0.83 12.46 -3.94
CA GLU A 184 1.61 12.95 -2.80
C GLU A 184 1.29 12.17 -1.52
N ALA A 185 2.19 12.21 -0.54
CA ALA A 185 1.96 11.67 0.77
C ALA A 185 1.43 12.74 1.73
N VAL A 186 0.59 12.35 2.67
CA VAL A 186 0.03 13.22 3.70
C VAL A 186 0.39 12.73 5.10
N VAL A 187 0.45 13.66 6.04
CA VAL A 187 0.75 13.37 7.45
C VAL A 187 -0.51 13.56 8.28
N VAL A 188 -1.03 12.46 8.82
CA VAL A 188 -2.29 12.44 9.59
C VAL A 188 -2.02 11.91 11.00
N ARG A 189 -2.73 12.44 11.99
CA ARG A 189 -2.70 11.96 13.38
C ARG A 189 -3.98 11.19 13.65
N THR A 190 -3.87 9.91 13.97
CA THR A 190 -5.03 9.07 14.27
C THR A 190 -5.64 9.42 15.62
N TYR A 191 -6.95 9.54 15.66
CA TYR A 191 -7.68 9.76 16.90
C TYR A 191 -7.94 8.44 17.61
N ASP A 192 -7.38 8.30 18.79
CA ASP A 192 -7.60 7.14 19.65
C ASP A 192 -8.87 7.33 20.49
N HIS A 193 -9.84 6.46 20.29
CA HIS A 193 -11.13 6.49 20.98
C HIS A 193 -11.08 6.03 22.44
N GLU A 194 -10.06 5.27 22.84
CA GLU A 194 -9.90 4.82 24.23
C GLU A 194 -9.40 5.97 25.08
N THR A 195 -8.26 6.53 24.72
CA THR A 195 -7.62 7.62 25.44
C THR A 195 -8.27 8.97 25.15
N GLY A 196 -8.94 9.11 24.02
CA GLY A 196 -9.53 10.37 23.55
C GLY A 196 -8.50 11.39 23.09
N ARG A 197 -7.31 10.95 22.69
CA ARG A 197 -6.19 11.78 22.25
C ARG A 197 -5.77 11.44 20.83
N PHE A 198 -4.97 12.32 20.25
CA PHE A 198 -4.36 12.05 18.94
C PHE A 198 -3.03 11.31 19.11
N SER A 199 -2.78 10.35 18.23
CA SER A 199 -1.51 9.65 18.11
C SER A 199 -0.39 10.57 17.60
N LEU A 200 0.85 10.03 17.53
CA LEU A 200 1.92 10.64 16.77
C LEU A 200 1.56 10.72 15.29
N PRO A 201 2.08 11.72 14.56
CA PRO A 201 1.86 11.85 13.12
C PRO A 201 2.30 10.61 12.36
N GLN A 202 1.48 10.15 11.43
CA GLN A 202 1.74 9.01 10.56
C GLN A 202 1.69 9.43 9.10
N LEU A 203 2.64 8.94 8.29
CA LEU A 203 2.68 9.18 6.87
C LEU A 203 1.73 8.22 6.15
N LYS A 204 0.76 8.76 5.41
CA LYS A 204 -0.12 8.01 4.51
C LYS A 204 0.27 8.36 3.07
N LYS A 205 0.62 7.33 2.28
CA LYS A 205 0.95 7.48 0.85
C LYS A 205 -0.28 7.29 0.00
N SER A 206 -0.30 7.92 -1.17
CA SER A 206 -1.32 7.67 -2.19
C SER A 206 -1.36 6.20 -2.58
N LYS A 207 -2.57 5.71 -2.87
CA LYS A 207 -2.88 4.33 -3.26
C LYS A 207 -3.96 4.32 -4.34
N ASN A 208 -4.16 3.17 -4.99
CA ASN A 208 -5.14 3.00 -6.07
C ASN A 208 -6.57 3.26 -5.64
N VAL A 209 -6.87 2.96 -4.37
CA VAL A 209 -8.18 3.16 -3.76
C VAL A 209 -8.01 4.03 -2.51
N ILE A 210 -8.70 5.16 -2.49
CA ILE A 210 -8.74 6.06 -1.35
C ILE A 210 -10.14 5.95 -0.74
N CYS A 211 -10.22 5.41 0.47
CA CYS A 211 -11.47 5.36 1.22
C CYS A 211 -11.53 6.54 2.18
N ILE A 212 -12.63 7.29 2.19
CA ILE A 212 -12.88 8.33 3.16
C ILE A 212 -14.12 7.94 3.94
N SER A 213 -14.00 7.76 5.26
CA SER A 213 -15.16 7.44 6.08
C SER A 213 -15.31 8.41 7.26
N GLY A 214 -16.52 8.83 7.54
CA GLY A 214 -16.79 9.71 8.67
C GLY A 214 -18.23 10.18 8.74
N LEU A 215 -18.54 10.95 9.77
CA LEU A 215 -19.85 11.58 9.92
C LEU A 215 -20.08 12.63 8.83
N HIS A 216 -19.04 13.38 8.50
CA HIS A 216 -19.09 14.52 7.57
C HIS A 216 -18.37 14.24 6.25
N SER A 217 -18.10 12.98 5.90
CA SER A 217 -17.39 12.63 4.66
C SER A 217 -18.14 13.05 3.39
N LEU A 218 -19.45 13.23 3.43
CA LEU A 218 -20.27 13.74 2.31
C LEU A 218 -20.88 15.14 2.57
N PHE A 219 -20.43 15.83 3.63
CA PHE A 219 -21.08 17.06 4.09
C PHE A 219 -20.85 18.27 3.16
N THR A 220 -19.66 18.38 2.56
CA THR A 220 -19.34 19.51 1.67
C THR A 220 -19.31 19.06 0.21
N GLU A 221 -19.75 19.95 -0.69
CA GLU A 221 -19.66 19.70 -2.14
C GLU A 221 -18.23 19.51 -2.61
N ASP A 222 -17.27 20.27 -2.05
CA ASP A 222 -15.84 20.14 -2.34
C ASP A 222 -15.32 18.73 -2.05
N LEU A 223 -15.71 18.15 -0.92
CA LEU A 223 -15.27 16.80 -0.55
C LEU A 223 -16.02 15.73 -1.35
N ALA A 224 -17.32 15.86 -1.45
CA ALA A 224 -18.16 14.93 -2.18
C ALA A 224 -17.87 14.94 -3.69
N GLY A 225 -17.54 16.10 -4.25
CA GLY A 225 -17.20 16.26 -5.67
C GLY A 225 -15.94 15.51 -6.10
N GLU A 226 -14.99 15.28 -5.19
CA GLU A 226 -13.78 14.50 -5.48
C GLU A 226 -14.00 12.98 -5.43
N MET A 227 -15.19 12.52 -5.05
CA MET A 227 -15.50 11.09 -4.86
C MET A 227 -16.15 10.48 -6.09
N ASP A 228 -15.61 9.35 -6.56
CA ASP A 228 -16.14 8.57 -7.66
C ASP A 228 -17.41 7.79 -7.26
N ARG A 229 -17.45 7.32 -6.01
CA ARG A 229 -18.63 6.64 -5.43
C ARG A 229 -18.88 7.11 -4.02
N ARG A 230 -20.14 7.26 -3.68
CA ARG A 230 -20.60 7.76 -2.37
C ARG A 230 -21.57 6.76 -1.78
N PHE A 231 -21.32 6.36 -0.55
CA PHE A 231 -22.14 5.44 0.22
C PHE A 231 -22.64 6.15 1.46
N TYR A 232 -23.94 6.17 1.65
CA TYR A 232 -24.53 6.56 2.90
C TYR A 232 -25.08 5.30 3.58
N LEU A 233 -24.52 4.98 4.75
CA LEU A 233 -24.92 3.80 5.50
C LEU A 233 -26.00 4.21 6.51
N GLU A 234 -27.14 3.57 6.40
CA GLU A 234 -28.28 3.75 7.28
C GLU A 234 -28.64 2.42 7.94
N MET A 235 -29.20 2.50 9.13
CA MET A 235 -29.60 1.35 9.92
C MET A 235 -30.77 1.77 10.80
N ASP A 236 -31.64 0.82 11.15
CA ASP A 236 -32.68 1.04 12.16
C ASP A 236 -32.08 1.64 13.44
N GLU A 237 -32.76 2.65 14.01
CA GLU A 237 -32.18 3.42 15.11
C GLU A 237 -31.99 2.60 16.37
N ASP A 238 -32.91 1.71 16.69
CA ASP A 238 -32.82 0.86 17.89
C ASP A 238 -31.65 -0.12 17.76
N LEU A 239 -31.52 -0.73 16.60
CA LEU A 239 -30.39 -1.62 16.30
C LEU A 239 -29.05 -0.87 16.33
N ARG A 240 -29.00 0.32 15.78
CA ARG A 240 -27.80 1.18 15.78
C ARG A 240 -27.37 1.53 17.21
N ILE A 241 -28.33 1.91 18.05
CA ILE A 241 -28.06 2.22 19.46
C ILE A 241 -27.53 0.98 20.20
N GLN A 242 -28.16 -0.18 20.00
CA GLN A 242 -27.70 -1.45 20.61
C GLN A 242 -26.27 -1.78 20.19
N LEU A 243 -25.95 -1.74 18.90
CA LEU A 243 -24.61 -2.01 18.38
C LEU A 243 -23.58 -0.99 18.87
N LYS A 244 -23.97 0.27 19.00
CA LYS A 244 -23.11 1.33 19.53
C LYS A 244 -22.81 1.10 21.01
N ILE A 245 -23.81 0.75 21.82
CA ILE A 245 -23.62 0.42 23.23
C ILE A 245 -22.70 -0.79 23.36
N LYS A 246 -23.00 -1.88 22.64
CA LYS A 246 -22.17 -3.07 22.63
C LYS A 246 -20.70 -2.77 22.33
N ARG A 247 -20.45 -2.05 21.24
CA ARG A 247 -19.10 -1.62 20.85
C ARG A 247 -18.39 -0.76 21.91
N ASP A 248 -19.11 0.24 22.47
CA ASP A 248 -18.53 1.18 23.40
C ASP A 248 -18.24 0.52 24.76
N VAL A 249 -19.02 -0.49 25.17
CA VAL A 249 -18.76 -1.32 26.34
C VAL A 249 -17.59 -2.29 26.08
N GLU A 250 -17.67 -3.11 25.02
CA GLU A 250 -16.71 -4.19 24.78
C GLU A 250 -15.33 -3.70 24.31
N LYS A 251 -15.32 -2.67 23.45
CA LYS A 251 -14.06 -2.20 22.80
C LYS A 251 -13.51 -0.91 23.37
N ARG A 252 -14.30 -0.11 24.11
CA ARG A 252 -13.89 1.20 24.62
C ARG A 252 -13.96 1.33 26.12
N GLY A 253 -14.33 0.25 26.83
CA GLY A 253 -14.38 0.19 28.29
C GLY A 253 -15.36 1.19 28.93
N ARG A 254 -16.41 1.63 28.20
CA ARG A 254 -17.39 2.62 28.70
C ARG A 254 -18.57 1.92 29.34
N SER A 255 -19.21 2.58 30.34
CA SER A 255 -20.45 2.05 30.87
C SER A 255 -21.63 2.29 29.89
N LYS A 256 -22.65 1.46 30.02
CA LYS A 256 -23.89 1.60 29.23
C LYS A 256 -24.57 2.94 29.51
N GLU A 257 -24.65 3.34 30.78
CA GLU A 257 -25.24 4.58 31.24
C GLU A 257 -24.52 5.79 30.63
N PHE A 258 -23.17 5.78 30.65
CA PHE A 258 -22.38 6.82 30.04
C PHE A 258 -22.66 6.91 28.53
N THR A 259 -22.73 5.79 27.83
CA THR A 259 -22.99 5.77 26.38
C THR A 259 -24.37 6.33 26.05
N LEU A 260 -25.41 5.98 26.85
CA LEU A 260 -26.77 6.50 26.68
C LEU A 260 -26.83 8.01 26.94
N SER A 261 -26.19 8.49 28.00
CA SER A 261 -26.11 9.92 28.28
C SER A 261 -25.44 10.74 27.17
N GLU A 262 -24.39 10.18 26.58
CA GLU A 262 -23.70 10.80 25.44
C GLU A 262 -24.59 10.82 24.18
N ILE A 263 -25.37 9.78 23.92
CA ILE A 263 -26.32 9.74 22.81
C ILE A 263 -27.41 10.83 23.03
N ALA A 264 -27.99 10.90 24.22
CA ALA A 264 -29.01 11.90 24.56
C ALA A 264 -28.43 13.34 24.41
N ARG A 265 -27.24 13.59 24.93
CA ARG A 265 -26.59 14.91 24.85
C ARG A 265 -26.36 15.35 23.41
N ARG A 266 -26.09 14.41 22.49
CA ARG A 266 -25.77 14.66 21.09
C ARG A 266 -26.97 14.63 20.16
N SER A 267 -28.14 14.27 20.64
CA SER A 267 -29.34 14.08 19.81
C SER A 267 -29.76 15.34 19.03
N GLY A 268 -29.60 16.53 19.61
CA GLY A 268 -29.89 17.81 18.95
C GLY A 268 -28.96 18.07 17.74
N ASP A 269 -27.64 17.86 17.91
CA ASP A 269 -26.69 18.01 16.83
C ASP A 269 -26.83 16.89 15.78
N ALA A 270 -27.20 15.66 16.19
CA ALA A 270 -27.47 14.57 15.27
C ALA A 270 -28.60 14.90 14.31
N LYS A 271 -29.75 15.37 14.84
CA LYS A 271 -30.90 15.78 14.02
C LYS A 271 -30.59 16.94 13.09
N LYS A 272 -29.68 17.83 13.48
CA LYS A 272 -29.38 19.04 12.71
C LYS A 272 -28.34 18.82 11.61
N TYR A 273 -27.36 17.96 11.82
CA TYR A 273 -26.17 17.88 10.97
C TYR A 273 -25.94 16.51 10.34
N ILE A 274 -26.61 15.45 10.81
CA ILE A 274 -26.39 14.08 10.34
C ILE A 274 -27.64 13.50 9.68
N HIS A 275 -28.83 13.78 10.21
CA HIS A 275 -30.15 13.38 9.67
C HIS A 275 -30.77 14.55 8.92
#